data_cb0b2f12a0b3a04b5a74135ce3f53d06
#
_entry.id   cb0b2f12a0b3a04b5a74135ce3f53d06
#
_cell.length_a   1.000
_cell.length_b   1.000
_cell.length_c   1.000
_cell.angle_alpha   90.00
_cell.angle_beta   90.00
_cell.angle_gamma   90.00
#
_symmetry.space_group_name_H-M   'P 1'
#
loop_
_entity.id
_entity.type
_entity.pdbx_description
1 polymer ?
#
loop_
_entity_poly.entity_id
_entity_poly.type
_entity_poly.pdbx_seq_one_letter_code
_entity_poly.pdbx_strand_id
1 'polypeptide(L)'
;MKVKTLLLGACSALALAGIASAETLTIATVNNGDMIRMQGLTSEFTAKNPDIQVEWVTLEENVLRERVTTDIATKGGQYDVMTIGTYEVPIWAKQGWLLPLDNLGADYDVDDLLPAIRSGLTGDDDKLYAAPFYGESSMVMYRKDLMEKAGLTMPDAPTWEFINDAARKMTDRAAGINGICLRGKAGWGENMAFLTATSNAFGARWFDENWKPQFDQPEWKNTLDMYVKLMNDAGPQGASSNGFNENLALFQQGKCGMWIDATVAASFVTNPKDSTVADKVGFALAPDTGLGKRGNWLWAWNLAVPAGSQKADAAQKFIAWATSKDY
;
A
#
# COMPACT_ATOMS: atom_id res chain seq x y z
N MET A 1 -29.82 -86.96 -1.31
CA MET A 1 -30.16 -85.63 -1.90
C MET A 1 -29.37 -84.56 -1.19
N LYS A 2 -28.41 -83.96 -1.87
CA LYS A 2 -27.57 -82.88 -1.34
C LYS A 2 -27.98 -81.55 -1.99
N VAL A 3 -28.60 -80.66 -1.21
CA VAL A 3 -28.96 -79.28 -1.63
C VAL A 3 -27.71 -78.38 -1.52
N LYS A 4 -27.28 -77.85 -2.65
CA LYS A 4 -26.24 -76.87 -2.71
C LYS A 4 -26.87 -75.47 -2.64
N THR A 5 -26.64 -74.79 -1.56
CA THR A 5 -26.97 -73.34 -1.38
C THR A 5 -25.91 -72.47 -2.07
N LEU A 6 -26.33 -71.75 -3.12
CA LEU A 6 -25.49 -70.69 -3.71
C LEU A 6 -25.64 -69.36 -2.87
N LEU A 7 -24.56 -68.90 -2.27
CA LEU A 7 -24.48 -67.53 -1.74
C LEU A 7 -24.06 -66.61 -2.86
N LEU A 8 -24.95 -65.70 -3.29
CA LEU A 8 -24.61 -64.54 -4.09
C LEU A 8 -24.03 -63.47 -3.13
N GLY A 9 -22.73 -63.23 -3.24
CA GLY A 9 -22.08 -62.09 -2.60
C GLY A 9 -22.31 -60.81 -3.43
N ALA A 10 -23.09 -59.88 -2.93
CA ALA A 10 -23.21 -58.53 -3.47
C ALA A 10 -22.01 -57.69 -3.00
N CYS A 11 -21.06 -57.44 -3.84
CA CYS A 11 -20.03 -56.46 -3.62
C CYS A 11 -20.62 -55.05 -3.81
N SER A 12 -21.00 -54.40 -2.71
CA SER A 12 -21.31 -52.98 -2.69
C SER A 12 -20.02 -52.19 -2.79
N ALA A 13 -19.69 -51.67 -3.97
CA ALA A 13 -18.65 -50.66 -4.14
C ALA A 13 -19.13 -49.37 -3.49
N LEU A 14 -18.71 -49.08 -2.26
CA LEU A 14 -18.78 -47.75 -1.69
C LEU A 14 -17.84 -46.86 -2.49
N ALA A 15 -18.37 -46.02 -3.37
CA ALA A 15 -17.66 -44.90 -3.92
C ALA A 15 -17.40 -43.91 -2.74
N LEU A 16 -16.17 -43.92 -2.19
CA LEU A 16 -15.66 -42.84 -1.37
C LEU A 16 -15.56 -41.63 -2.29
N ALA A 17 -16.61 -40.81 -2.36
CA ALA A 17 -16.49 -39.44 -2.80
C ALA A 17 -15.58 -38.77 -1.79
N GLY A 18 -14.28 -38.63 -2.12
CA GLY A 18 -13.36 -37.85 -1.37
C GLY A 18 -13.91 -36.43 -1.30
N ILE A 19 -14.30 -36.01 -0.11
CA ILE A 19 -14.53 -34.58 0.15
C ILE A 19 -13.17 -33.94 -0.11
N ALA A 20 -13.00 -33.30 -1.27
CA ALA A 20 -11.82 -32.47 -1.53
C ALA A 20 -11.82 -31.42 -0.40
N SER A 21 -10.85 -31.52 0.49
CA SER A 21 -10.66 -30.51 1.53
C SER A 21 -10.35 -29.19 0.81
N ALA A 22 -11.08 -28.13 1.15
CA ALA A 22 -10.83 -26.82 0.61
C ALA A 22 -9.36 -26.44 0.86
N GLU A 23 -8.69 -25.93 -0.16
CA GLU A 23 -7.32 -25.45 -0.06
C GLU A 23 -7.33 -24.06 0.62
N THR A 24 -6.55 -23.88 1.68
CA THR A 24 -6.50 -22.60 2.40
C THR A 24 -5.28 -21.79 1.94
N LEU A 25 -5.51 -20.63 1.35
CA LEU A 25 -4.48 -19.64 1.03
C LEU A 25 -4.17 -18.79 2.25
N THR A 26 -2.90 -18.69 2.64
CA THR A 26 -2.41 -17.75 3.65
C THR A 26 -1.88 -16.50 2.96
N ILE A 27 -2.52 -15.35 3.20
CA ILE A 27 -2.20 -14.08 2.54
C ILE A 27 -1.64 -13.09 3.55
N ALA A 28 -0.38 -12.69 3.37
CA ALA A 28 0.24 -11.64 4.18
C ALA A 28 -0.04 -10.26 3.58
N THR A 29 -0.59 -9.34 4.37
CA THR A 29 -0.93 -7.99 3.93
C THR A 29 -0.71 -6.92 4.98
N VAL A 30 -0.65 -5.66 4.54
CA VAL A 30 -0.56 -4.48 5.40
C VAL A 30 -1.93 -4.09 5.97
N ASN A 31 -1.93 -3.45 7.13
CA ASN A 31 -3.14 -3.03 7.85
C ASN A 31 -3.68 -1.66 7.39
N ASN A 32 -3.58 -1.32 6.10
CA ASN A 32 -4.20 -0.11 5.56
C ASN A 32 -5.66 -0.33 5.16
N GLY A 33 -6.39 0.77 4.95
CA GLY A 33 -7.83 0.73 4.71
C GLY A 33 -8.24 -0.02 3.44
N ASP A 34 -7.44 0.02 2.37
CA ASP A 34 -7.76 -0.68 1.13
C ASP A 34 -7.57 -2.18 1.26
N MET A 35 -6.54 -2.63 1.99
CA MET A 35 -6.35 -4.05 2.29
C MET A 35 -7.43 -4.60 3.24
N ILE A 36 -7.90 -3.78 4.18
CA ILE A 36 -9.06 -4.14 5.03
C ILE A 36 -10.34 -4.26 4.18
N ARG A 37 -10.52 -3.38 3.20
CA ARG A 37 -11.64 -3.48 2.24
C ARG A 37 -11.58 -4.76 1.42
N MET A 38 -10.39 -5.15 0.92
CA MET A 38 -10.18 -6.42 0.22
C MET A 38 -10.58 -7.62 1.10
N GLN A 39 -10.19 -7.61 2.37
CA GLN A 39 -10.59 -8.65 3.32
C GLN A 39 -12.12 -8.75 3.46
N GLY A 40 -12.80 -7.61 3.52
CA GLY A 40 -14.26 -7.55 3.57
C GLY A 40 -14.96 -8.14 2.33
N LEU A 41 -14.31 -8.10 1.17
CA LEU A 41 -14.83 -8.63 -0.09
C LEU A 41 -14.42 -10.08 -0.36
N THR A 42 -13.61 -10.71 0.48
CA THR A 42 -13.11 -12.08 0.30
C THR A 42 -14.22 -13.12 0.08
N SER A 43 -15.41 -12.92 0.70
CA SER A 43 -16.56 -13.78 0.50
C SER A 43 -17.05 -13.84 -0.94
N GLU A 44 -16.84 -12.81 -1.74
CA GLU A 44 -17.19 -12.80 -3.16
C GLU A 44 -16.26 -13.72 -3.98
N PHE A 45 -14.97 -13.77 -3.59
CA PHE A 45 -14.01 -14.69 -4.18
C PHE A 45 -14.34 -16.14 -3.81
N THR A 46 -14.53 -16.43 -2.52
CA THR A 46 -14.78 -17.81 -2.05
C THR A 46 -16.14 -18.35 -2.51
N ALA A 47 -17.15 -17.50 -2.75
CA ALA A 47 -18.41 -17.91 -3.35
C ALA A 47 -18.25 -18.41 -4.79
N LYS A 48 -17.31 -17.85 -5.54
CA LYS A 48 -16.97 -18.28 -6.91
C LYS A 48 -15.97 -19.45 -6.95
N ASN A 49 -15.21 -19.64 -5.87
CA ASN A 49 -14.17 -20.66 -5.71
C ASN A 49 -14.35 -21.41 -4.39
N PRO A 50 -15.39 -22.26 -4.26
CA PRO A 50 -15.74 -22.92 -2.99
C PRO A 50 -14.70 -23.94 -2.51
N ASP A 51 -13.79 -24.33 -3.37
CA ASP A 51 -12.61 -25.18 -3.11
C ASP A 51 -11.42 -24.40 -2.52
N ILE A 52 -11.49 -23.05 -2.45
CA ILE A 52 -10.44 -22.21 -1.90
C ILE A 52 -10.97 -21.43 -0.69
N GLN A 53 -10.25 -21.50 0.41
CA GLN A 53 -10.44 -20.66 1.59
C GLN A 53 -9.30 -19.64 1.70
N VAL A 54 -9.53 -18.53 2.40
CA VAL A 54 -8.52 -17.47 2.59
C VAL A 54 -8.31 -17.21 4.07
N GLU A 55 -7.07 -17.26 4.51
CA GLU A 55 -6.63 -16.84 5.82
C GLU A 55 -5.74 -15.60 5.71
N TRP A 56 -6.12 -14.52 6.39
CA TRP A 56 -5.42 -13.26 6.35
C TRP A 56 -4.43 -13.11 7.52
N VAL A 57 -3.17 -12.77 7.20
CA VAL A 57 -2.16 -12.33 8.16
C VAL A 57 -1.94 -10.84 7.93
N THR A 58 -2.65 -10.02 8.71
CA THR A 58 -2.63 -8.55 8.59
C THR A 58 -1.64 -7.97 9.58
N LEU A 59 -0.66 -7.22 9.09
CA LEU A 59 0.48 -6.72 9.86
C LEU A 59 0.67 -5.22 9.66
N GLU A 60 1.27 -4.58 10.64
CA GLU A 60 1.81 -3.23 10.49
C GLU A 60 2.95 -3.24 9.44
N GLU A 61 3.13 -2.15 8.70
CA GLU A 61 3.97 -2.14 7.50
C GLU A 61 5.41 -2.60 7.74
N ASN A 62 6.10 -2.10 8.77
CA ASN A 62 7.48 -2.50 9.04
C ASN A 62 7.57 -3.98 9.42
N VAL A 63 6.59 -4.49 10.19
CA VAL A 63 6.51 -5.90 10.58
C VAL A 63 6.20 -6.80 9.39
N LEU A 64 5.30 -6.36 8.48
CA LEU A 64 5.02 -7.06 7.24
C LEU A 64 6.30 -7.23 6.42
N ARG A 65 7.01 -6.12 6.17
CA ARG A 65 8.24 -6.12 5.37
C ARG A 65 9.30 -7.06 5.94
N GLU A 66 9.51 -7.03 7.24
CA GLU A 66 10.46 -7.92 7.92
C GLU A 66 10.07 -9.40 7.74
N ARG A 67 8.79 -9.72 7.98
CA ARG A 67 8.32 -11.11 7.91
C ARG A 67 8.31 -11.67 6.50
N VAL A 68 7.79 -10.93 5.52
CA VAL A 68 7.76 -11.41 4.14
C VAL A 68 9.17 -11.54 3.56
N THR A 69 10.09 -10.60 3.89
CA THR A 69 11.49 -10.68 3.48
C THR A 69 12.18 -11.93 4.06
N THR A 70 11.93 -12.20 5.34
CA THR A 70 12.49 -13.40 6.00
C THR A 70 11.93 -14.68 5.41
N ASP A 71 10.63 -14.78 5.24
CA ASP A 71 9.96 -15.96 4.71
C ASP A 71 10.43 -16.26 3.28
N ILE A 72 10.46 -15.26 2.41
CA ILE A 72 10.82 -15.44 1.00
C ILE A 72 12.32 -15.79 0.84
N ALA A 73 13.20 -15.16 1.62
CA ALA A 73 14.64 -15.41 1.57
C ALA A 73 15.02 -16.82 2.07
N THR A 74 14.25 -17.34 3.03
CA THR A 74 14.47 -18.68 3.59
C THR A 74 13.65 -19.77 2.89
N LYS A 75 12.80 -19.39 1.93
CA LYS A 75 11.80 -20.26 1.30
C LYS A 75 10.90 -20.95 2.33
N GLY A 76 10.50 -20.18 3.35
CA GLY A 76 9.76 -20.68 4.52
C GLY A 76 8.36 -21.22 4.18
N GLY A 77 7.73 -20.68 3.12
CA GLY A 77 6.42 -21.15 2.64
C GLY A 77 5.28 -20.88 3.62
N GLN A 78 5.42 -19.87 4.51
CA GLN A 78 4.38 -19.47 5.44
C GLN A 78 3.22 -18.77 4.73
N TYR A 79 3.49 -18.12 3.61
CA TYR A 79 2.53 -17.35 2.84
C TYR A 79 2.40 -17.87 1.42
N ASP A 80 1.18 -17.86 0.90
CA ASP A 80 0.86 -18.25 -0.48
C ASP A 80 0.72 -17.01 -1.38
N VAL A 81 0.27 -15.89 -0.80
CA VAL A 81 0.25 -14.57 -1.45
C VAL A 81 0.88 -13.54 -0.51
N MET A 82 1.75 -12.71 -1.06
CA MET A 82 2.39 -11.61 -0.33
C MET A 82 2.01 -10.26 -0.93
N THR A 83 1.67 -9.31 -0.07
CA THR A 83 1.56 -7.90 -0.46
C THR A 83 2.93 -7.24 -0.36
N ILE A 84 3.48 -6.79 -1.49
CA ILE A 84 4.84 -6.25 -1.62
C ILE A 84 4.85 -4.95 -2.43
N GLY A 85 5.88 -4.16 -2.28
CA GLY A 85 6.10 -2.94 -3.07
C GLY A 85 6.70 -3.22 -4.45
N THR A 86 6.59 -2.24 -5.33
CA THR A 86 7.07 -2.36 -6.70
C THR A 86 8.58 -2.59 -6.78
N TYR A 87 9.38 -1.97 -5.88
CA TYR A 87 10.85 -2.06 -5.92
C TYR A 87 11.38 -3.47 -5.54
N GLU A 88 10.63 -4.23 -4.76
CA GLU A 88 11.02 -5.58 -4.33
C GLU A 88 10.96 -6.57 -5.51
N VAL A 89 10.02 -6.36 -6.43
CA VAL A 89 9.69 -7.31 -7.49
C VAL A 89 10.90 -7.64 -8.39
N PRO A 90 11.61 -6.68 -9.02
CA PRO A 90 12.73 -7.01 -9.89
C PRO A 90 13.88 -7.67 -9.12
N ILE A 91 14.09 -7.30 -7.85
CA ILE A 91 15.14 -7.87 -7.00
C ILE A 91 14.81 -9.34 -6.69
N TRP A 92 13.58 -9.62 -6.28
CA TRP A 92 13.17 -10.95 -5.85
C TRP A 92 12.90 -11.89 -7.02
N ALA A 93 12.40 -11.37 -8.15
CA ALA A 93 12.27 -12.14 -9.40
C ALA A 93 13.62 -12.62 -9.90
N LYS A 94 14.64 -11.75 -9.92
CA LYS A 94 16.01 -12.09 -10.34
C LYS A 94 16.65 -13.17 -9.46
N GLN A 95 16.27 -13.24 -8.19
CA GLN A 95 16.76 -14.27 -7.27
C GLN A 95 15.95 -15.58 -7.34
N GLY A 96 14.91 -15.64 -8.17
CA GLY A 96 14.01 -16.78 -8.25
C GLY A 96 13.20 -17.00 -6.97
N TRP A 97 12.89 -15.91 -6.26
CA TRP A 97 12.11 -15.94 -5.04
C TRP A 97 10.61 -15.78 -5.29
N LEU A 98 10.22 -15.18 -6.42
CA LEU A 98 8.85 -15.05 -6.86
C LEU A 98 8.54 -16.02 -8.00
N LEU A 99 7.30 -16.47 -8.08
CA LEU A 99 6.80 -17.18 -9.26
C LEU A 99 6.25 -16.17 -10.28
N PRO A 100 6.46 -16.40 -11.58
CA PRO A 100 5.80 -15.59 -12.60
C PRO A 100 4.30 -15.83 -12.57
N LEU A 101 3.53 -14.78 -12.88
CA LEU A 101 2.07 -14.84 -12.95
C LEU A 101 1.61 -15.26 -14.36
N ASP A 102 1.90 -16.51 -14.70
CA ASP A 102 1.62 -17.07 -16.04
C ASP A 102 0.16 -17.58 -16.18
N ASN A 103 -0.62 -17.63 -15.08
CA ASN A 103 -1.96 -18.23 -15.03
C ASN A 103 -3.01 -17.32 -14.38
N LEU A 104 -3.08 -16.05 -14.81
CA LEU A 104 -4.10 -15.10 -14.33
C LEU A 104 -5.46 -15.28 -15.03
N GLY A 105 -5.54 -16.14 -16.04
CA GLY A 105 -6.73 -16.36 -16.86
C GLY A 105 -6.74 -15.56 -18.16
N ALA A 106 -7.49 -16.07 -19.14
CA ALA A 106 -7.55 -15.47 -20.49
C ALA A 106 -8.17 -14.06 -20.53
N ASP A 107 -9.02 -13.78 -19.55
CA ASP A 107 -9.74 -12.49 -19.46
C ASP A 107 -8.97 -11.43 -18.67
N TYR A 108 -7.81 -11.77 -18.11
CA TYR A 108 -6.97 -10.82 -17.40
C TYR A 108 -6.19 -9.94 -18.40
N ASP A 109 -6.59 -8.68 -18.50
CA ASP A 109 -6.03 -7.72 -19.45
C ASP A 109 -4.77 -7.06 -18.88
N VAL A 110 -3.61 -7.69 -19.10
CA VAL A 110 -2.30 -7.16 -18.65
C VAL A 110 -1.97 -5.81 -19.30
N ASP A 111 -2.49 -5.55 -20.49
CA ASP A 111 -2.22 -4.31 -21.23
C ASP A 111 -3.01 -3.11 -20.68
N ASP A 112 -4.05 -3.36 -19.88
CA ASP A 112 -4.78 -2.32 -19.13
C ASP A 112 -4.03 -1.79 -17.91
N LEU A 113 -3.01 -2.50 -17.44
CA LEU A 113 -2.18 -2.04 -16.33
C LEU A 113 -1.41 -0.78 -16.71
N LEU A 114 -1.34 0.19 -15.79
CA LEU A 114 -0.57 1.42 -16.00
C LEU A 114 0.89 1.09 -16.40
N PRO A 115 1.37 1.57 -17.56
CA PRO A 115 2.66 1.13 -18.12
C PRO A 115 3.84 1.29 -17.17
N ALA A 116 3.91 2.39 -16.42
CA ALA A 116 4.99 2.66 -15.47
C ALA A 116 4.99 1.67 -14.30
N ILE A 117 3.81 1.25 -13.81
CA ILE A 117 3.69 0.25 -12.75
C ILE A 117 4.02 -1.13 -13.31
N ARG A 118 3.40 -1.51 -14.43
CA ARG A 118 3.64 -2.80 -15.09
C ARG A 118 5.13 -3.04 -15.36
N SER A 119 5.84 -2.04 -15.88
CA SER A 119 7.28 -2.13 -16.11
C SER A 119 8.07 -2.45 -14.85
N GLY A 120 7.69 -1.87 -13.69
CA GLY A 120 8.32 -2.16 -12.41
C GLY A 120 7.99 -3.54 -11.82
N LEU A 121 6.96 -4.22 -12.37
CA LEU A 121 6.51 -5.55 -11.92
C LEU A 121 6.93 -6.68 -12.87
N THR A 122 7.62 -6.33 -13.95
CA THR A 122 8.10 -7.26 -14.98
C THR A 122 9.58 -7.56 -14.74
N GLY A 123 9.94 -8.83 -14.80
CA GLY A 123 11.34 -9.29 -14.67
C GLY A 123 12.15 -9.10 -15.96
N ASP A 124 13.45 -9.40 -15.87
CA ASP A 124 14.39 -9.34 -17.01
C ASP A 124 14.02 -10.33 -18.15
N ASP A 125 13.12 -11.26 -17.89
CA ASP A 125 12.59 -12.27 -18.82
C ASP A 125 11.22 -11.88 -19.42
N ASP A 126 10.83 -10.62 -19.31
CA ASP A 126 9.57 -10.06 -19.78
C ASP A 126 8.30 -10.67 -19.14
N LYS A 127 8.44 -11.42 -18.03
CA LYS A 127 7.32 -11.98 -17.30
C LYS A 127 6.86 -11.07 -16.16
N LEU A 128 5.55 -11.06 -15.92
CA LEU A 128 4.95 -10.38 -14.77
C LEU A 128 5.14 -11.23 -13.50
N TYR A 129 5.70 -10.65 -12.43
CA TYR A 129 5.95 -11.34 -11.15
C TYR A 129 5.07 -10.85 -10.00
N ALA A 130 4.35 -9.77 -10.19
CA ALA A 130 3.33 -9.31 -9.26
C ALA A 130 2.24 -8.56 -10.02
N ALA A 131 1.02 -8.56 -9.51
CA ALA A 131 -0.08 -7.78 -10.06
C ALA A 131 -0.40 -6.59 -9.14
N PRO A 132 -0.55 -5.37 -9.68
CA PRO A 132 -0.79 -4.19 -8.86
C PRO A 132 -2.21 -4.21 -8.31
N PHE A 133 -2.33 -4.07 -6.98
CA PHE A 133 -3.63 -3.93 -6.33
C PHE A 133 -4.14 -2.48 -6.47
N TYR A 134 -3.26 -1.51 -6.25
CA TYR A 134 -3.51 -0.11 -6.58
C TYR A 134 -2.19 0.64 -6.83
N GLY A 135 -2.30 1.78 -7.53
CA GLY A 135 -1.20 2.73 -7.69
C GLY A 135 -1.53 4.05 -7.02
N GLU A 136 -0.54 4.71 -6.46
CA GLU A 136 -0.70 5.98 -5.76
C GLU A 136 0.44 6.95 -6.03
N SER A 137 0.15 8.22 -5.82
CA SER A 137 1.13 9.29 -5.70
C SER A 137 0.90 10.03 -4.38
N SER A 138 1.52 11.19 -4.21
CA SER A 138 1.30 12.07 -3.05
C SER A 138 0.59 13.36 -3.44
N MET A 139 -0.17 13.91 -2.50
CA MET A 139 -0.91 15.16 -2.64
C MET A 139 -1.06 15.89 -1.31
N VAL A 140 -1.47 17.15 -1.37
CA VAL A 140 -1.93 17.91 -0.20
C VAL A 140 -3.42 17.70 -0.03
N MET A 141 -3.81 17.19 1.12
CA MET A 141 -5.18 17.22 1.62
C MET A 141 -5.29 18.37 2.63
N TYR A 142 -6.30 19.22 2.49
CA TYR A 142 -6.41 20.38 3.35
C TYR A 142 -7.85 20.70 3.76
N ARG A 143 -8.02 21.39 4.88
CA ARG A 143 -9.27 21.87 5.42
C ARG A 143 -9.62 23.22 4.82
N LYS A 144 -10.62 23.26 3.93
CA LYS A 144 -11.12 24.47 3.28
C LYS A 144 -11.57 25.54 4.30
N ASP A 145 -12.29 25.12 5.32
CA ASP A 145 -12.79 26.00 6.38
C ASP A 145 -11.69 26.62 7.25
N LEU A 146 -10.62 25.88 7.53
CA LEU A 146 -9.46 26.41 8.27
C LEU A 146 -8.61 27.35 7.41
N MET A 147 -8.48 27.08 6.12
CA MET A 147 -7.86 28.00 5.16
C MET A 147 -8.62 29.32 5.08
N GLU A 148 -9.95 29.26 4.94
CA GLU A 148 -10.80 30.44 4.92
C GLU A 148 -10.68 31.25 6.23
N LYS A 149 -10.76 30.58 7.39
CA LYS A 149 -10.55 31.22 8.72
C LYS A 149 -9.18 31.91 8.83
N ALA A 150 -8.14 31.34 8.20
CA ALA A 150 -6.80 31.92 8.18
C ALA A 150 -6.62 33.03 7.12
N GLY A 151 -7.65 33.34 6.33
CA GLY A 151 -7.58 34.31 5.22
C GLY A 151 -6.70 33.81 4.06
N LEU A 152 -6.63 32.52 3.84
CA LEU A 152 -5.78 31.89 2.83
C LEU A 152 -6.63 31.18 1.76
N THR A 153 -6.07 31.11 0.56
CA THR A 153 -6.60 30.27 -0.54
C THR A 153 -5.50 29.30 -0.98
N MET A 154 -5.81 28.01 -0.97
CA MET A 154 -4.85 26.98 -1.43
C MET A 154 -4.68 27.10 -2.95
N PRO A 155 -3.46 27.32 -3.46
CA PRO A 155 -3.22 27.22 -4.89
C PRO A 155 -3.25 25.75 -5.33
N ASP A 156 -3.64 25.48 -6.59
CA ASP A 156 -3.65 24.11 -7.15
C ASP A 156 -2.26 23.46 -7.07
N ALA A 157 -1.21 24.27 -7.18
CA ALA A 157 0.18 23.86 -7.20
C ALA A 157 1.00 24.65 -6.15
N PRO A 158 0.86 24.33 -4.85
CA PRO A 158 1.50 25.07 -3.77
C PRO A 158 3.03 24.91 -3.75
N THR A 159 3.69 25.88 -3.12
CA THR A 159 5.10 25.77 -2.76
C THR A 159 5.26 25.36 -1.29
N TRP A 160 6.42 24.82 -0.93
CA TRP A 160 6.75 24.53 0.47
C TRP A 160 6.75 25.80 1.35
N GLU A 161 7.09 26.96 0.80
CA GLU A 161 6.98 28.23 1.51
C GLU A 161 5.52 28.52 1.90
N PHE A 162 4.59 28.40 0.94
CA PHE A 162 3.16 28.55 1.18
C PHE A 162 2.64 27.54 2.22
N ILE A 163 3.01 26.27 2.10
CA ILE A 163 2.60 25.21 3.03
C ILE A 163 3.08 25.51 4.45
N ASN A 164 4.33 25.96 4.62
CA ASN A 164 4.87 26.33 5.92
C ASN A 164 4.15 27.52 6.56
N ASP A 165 3.82 28.55 5.77
CA ASP A 165 3.06 29.72 6.26
C ASP A 165 1.63 29.31 6.64
N ALA A 166 0.95 28.58 5.76
CA ALA A 166 -0.41 28.10 5.99
C ALA A 166 -0.49 27.20 7.23
N ALA A 167 0.45 26.27 7.40
CA ALA A 167 0.49 25.39 8.57
C ALA A 167 0.56 26.19 9.88
N ARG A 168 1.47 27.18 9.95
CA ARG A 168 1.58 28.03 11.14
C ARG A 168 0.30 28.81 11.41
N LYS A 169 -0.31 29.40 10.37
CA LYS A 169 -1.54 30.20 10.51
C LYS A 169 -2.76 29.37 10.90
N MET A 170 -2.84 28.13 10.46
CA MET A 170 -3.93 27.21 10.83
C MET A 170 -3.73 26.53 12.18
N THR A 171 -2.54 26.60 12.77
CA THR A 171 -2.26 25.95 14.07
C THR A 171 -3.04 26.68 15.19
N ASP A 172 -3.89 25.95 15.89
CA ASP A 172 -4.62 26.41 17.07
C ASP A 172 -4.51 25.33 18.17
N ARG A 173 -3.43 25.45 18.96
CA ARG A 173 -3.14 24.47 20.03
C ARG A 173 -4.23 24.42 21.09
N ALA A 174 -4.89 25.54 21.34
CA ALA A 174 -5.96 25.62 22.33
C ALA A 174 -7.23 24.86 21.87
N ALA A 175 -7.50 24.88 20.57
CA ALA A 175 -8.58 24.10 19.95
C ALA A 175 -8.15 22.65 19.60
N GLY A 176 -6.92 22.27 19.86
CA GLY A 176 -6.38 20.95 19.50
C GLY A 176 -6.17 20.76 17.99
N ILE A 177 -5.99 21.86 17.24
CA ILE A 177 -5.75 21.86 15.80
C ILE A 177 -4.26 21.97 15.53
N ASN A 178 -3.71 21.02 14.82
CA ASN A 178 -2.37 21.06 14.23
C ASN A 178 -2.47 21.62 12.82
N GLY A 179 -1.58 22.52 12.45
CA GLY A 179 -1.63 23.11 11.10
C GLY A 179 -1.31 22.10 10.00
N ILE A 180 -0.47 21.10 10.32
CA ILE A 180 -0.14 20.02 9.38
C ILE A 180 0.11 18.72 10.14
N CYS A 181 -0.24 17.60 9.52
CA CYS A 181 0.14 16.26 9.94
C CYS A 181 1.04 15.65 8.87
N LEU A 182 2.16 15.06 9.28
CA LEU A 182 3.12 14.38 8.41
C LEU A 182 3.58 13.10 9.08
N ARG A 183 4.01 12.10 8.30
CA ARG A 183 4.60 10.88 8.86
C ARG A 183 5.89 11.21 9.58
N GLY A 184 5.93 10.95 10.90
CA GLY A 184 7.10 11.12 11.75
C GLY A 184 7.65 9.80 12.29
N LYS A 185 6.85 8.72 12.24
CA LYS A 185 7.25 7.38 12.66
C LYS A 185 8.44 6.92 11.82
N ALA A 186 9.49 6.42 12.50
CA ALA A 186 10.66 5.90 11.81
C ALA A 186 10.33 4.64 11.01
N GLY A 187 10.72 4.60 9.77
CA GLY A 187 10.53 3.43 8.90
C GLY A 187 10.68 3.75 7.43
N TRP A 188 11.02 2.72 6.67
CA TRP A 188 11.21 2.84 5.22
C TRP A 188 9.94 3.35 4.51
N GLY A 189 8.79 2.75 4.78
CA GLY A 189 7.49 3.15 4.24
C GLY A 189 6.77 4.23 5.06
N GLU A 190 7.39 4.75 6.11
CA GLU A 190 6.82 5.76 6.99
C GLU A 190 7.45 7.15 6.71
N ASN A 191 8.24 7.71 7.64
CA ASN A 191 8.82 9.03 7.43
C ASN A 191 9.78 9.07 6.24
N MET A 192 10.45 7.96 5.90
CA MET A 192 11.37 7.96 4.76
C MET A 192 10.66 8.01 3.41
N ALA A 193 9.44 7.48 3.28
CA ALA A 193 8.63 7.66 2.07
C ALA A 193 8.36 9.16 1.83
N PHE A 194 7.91 9.86 2.87
CA PHE A 194 7.69 11.31 2.81
C PHE A 194 8.99 12.09 2.54
N LEU A 195 10.06 11.80 3.28
CA LEU A 195 11.34 12.51 3.15
C LEU A 195 12.00 12.30 1.78
N THR A 196 11.92 11.08 1.23
CA THR A 196 12.44 10.79 -0.12
C THR A 196 11.74 11.63 -1.18
N ALA A 197 10.42 11.68 -1.17
CA ALA A 197 9.65 12.49 -2.11
C ALA A 197 9.91 13.99 -1.91
N THR A 198 9.95 14.45 -0.66
CA THR A 198 10.21 15.85 -0.32
C THR A 198 11.62 16.27 -0.72
N SER A 199 12.64 15.43 -0.49
CA SER A 199 14.03 15.73 -0.86
C SER A 199 14.19 15.96 -2.37
N ASN A 200 13.42 15.25 -3.20
CA ASN A 200 13.39 15.49 -4.65
C ASN A 200 12.91 16.91 -5.00
N ALA A 201 11.92 17.44 -4.28
CA ALA A 201 11.45 18.81 -4.48
C ALA A 201 12.52 19.84 -4.10
N PHE A 202 13.40 19.54 -3.15
CA PHE A 202 14.55 20.36 -2.77
C PHE A 202 15.76 20.16 -3.69
N GLY A 203 15.70 19.24 -4.65
CA GLY A 203 16.81 18.93 -5.57
C GLY A 203 17.86 17.99 -4.99
N ALA A 204 17.62 17.42 -3.81
CA ALA A 204 18.53 16.46 -3.19
C ALA A 204 18.62 15.16 -4.00
N ARG A 205 19.77 14.53 -3.95
CA ARG A 205 20.06 13.23 -4.56
C ARG A 205 20.60 12.27 -3.51
N TRP A 206 20.25 10.99 -3.63
CA TRP A 206 20.79 9.94 -2.77
C TRP A 206 22.24 9.65 -3.11
N PHE A 207 22.53 9.53 -4.39
CA PHE A 207 23.84 9.22 -4.94
C PHE A 207 24.09 10.07 -6.20
N ASP A 208 25.35 10.32 -6.51
CA ASP A 208 25.77 10.86 -7.81
C ASP A 208 25.85 9.72 -8.86
N GLU A 209 26.28 10.06 -10.08
CA GLU A 209 26.44 9.12 -11.19
C GLU A 209 27.52 8.05 -10.95
N ASN A 210 28.40 8.26 -9.96
CA ASN A 210 29.45 7.32 -9.54
C ASN A 210 29.06 6.54 -8.26
N TRP A 211 27.77 6.58 -7.87
CA TRP A 211 27.24 5.94 -6.67
C TRP A 211 27.83 6.47 -5.36
N LYS A 212 28.42 7.69 -5.37
CA LYS A 212 28.87 8.34 -4.14
C LYS A 212 27.66 8.93 -3.41
N PRO A 213 27.46 8.64 -2.11
CA PRO A 213 26.40 9.22 -1.29
C PRO A 213 26.46 10.76 -1.29
N GLN A 214 25.28 11.39 -1.33
CA GLN A 214 25.12 12.86 -1.41
C GLN A 214 24.38 13.44 -0.18
N PHE A 215 24.35 12.74 0.95
CA PHE A 215 23.60 13.16 2.14
C PHE A 215 24.18 14.37 2.87
N ASP A 216 25.42 14.72 2.61
CA ASP A 216 26.12 15.89 3.14
C ASP A 216 25.86 17.19 2.35
N GLN A 217 25.09 17.09 1.24
CA GLN A 217 24.80 18.25 0.41
C GLN A 217 23.75 19.17 1.05
N PRO A 218 23.80 20.50 0.75
CA PRO A 218 22.88 21.48 1.32
C PRO A 218 21.40 21.17 1.11
N GLU A 219 21.04 20.52 0.00
CA GLU A 219 19.66 20.17 -0.36
C GLU A 219 19.05 19.19 0.66
N TRP A 220 19.82 18.22 1.14
CA TRP A 220 19.41 17.31 2.21
C TRP A 220 19.24 18.05 3.53
N LYS A 221 20.21 18.91 3.86
CA LYS A 221 20.10 19.72 5.07
C LYS A 221 18.85 20.60 5.05
N ASN A 222 18.59 21.27 3.93
CA ASN A 222 17.42 22.15 3.78
C ASN A 222 16.10 21.34 3.89
N THR A 223 16.06 20.13 3.31
CA THR A 223 14.91 19.23 3.43
C THR A 223 14.64 18.87 4.89
N LEU A 224 15.67 18.44 5.62
CA LEU A 224 15.55 18.02 7.01
C LEU A 224 15.23 19.19 7.95
N ASP A 225 15.88 20.33 7.77
CA ASP A 225 15.61 21.54 8.55
C ASP A 225 14.16 21.98 8.39
N MET A 226 13.64 22.00 7.14
CA MET A 226 12.25 22.33 6.86
C MET A 226 11.31 21.34 7.54
N TYR A 227 11.54 20.06 7.36
CA TYR A 227 10.69 19.00 7.92
C TYR A 227 10.63 19.07 9.45
N VAL A 228 11.79 19.08 10.11
CA VAL A 228 11.88 19.14 11.58
C VAL A 228 11.25 20.42 12.13
N LYS A 229 11.53 21.57 11.49
CA LYS A 229 10.96 22.85 11.91
C LYS A 229 9.44 22.86 11.76
N LEU A 230 8.92 22.40 10.62
CA LEU A 230 7.49 22.35 10.34
C LEU A 230 6.75 21.45 11.33
N MET A 231 7.31 20.29 11.63
CA MET A 231 6.74 19.36 12.61
C MET A 231 6.71 19.95 14.02
N ASN A 232 7.75 20.64 14.44
CA ASN A 232 7.81 21.31 15.74
C ASN A 232 6.84 22.50 15.83
N ASP A 233 6.78 23.35 14.79
CA ASP A 233 5.98 24.56 14.78
C ASP A 233 4.48 24.25 14.66
N ALA A 234 4.09 23.30 13.81
CA ALA A 234 2.71 23.08 13.39
C ALA A 234 2.22 21.63 13.41
N GLY A 235 3.08 20.65 13.65
CA GLY A 235 2.74 19.24 13.74
C GLY A 235 2.12 18.84 15.08
N PRO A 236 1.51 17.66 15.20
CA PRO A 236 0.97 17.14 16.45
C PRO A 236 2.07 16.80 17.46
N GLN A 237 1.74 16.89 18.76
CA GLN A 237 2.60 16.33 19.78
C GLN A 237 2.71 14.82 19.59
N GLY A 238 3.93 14.26 19.75
CA GLY A 238 4.17 12.84 19.52
C GLY A 238 4.16 12.42 18.04
N ALA A 239 4.31 13.36 17.11
CA ALA A 239 4.35 13.10 15.68
C ALA A 239 5.37 12.03 15.26
N SER A 240 6.45 11.85 16.04
CA SER A 240 7.45 10.78 15.83
C SER A 240 6.90 9.35 15.96
N SER A 241 5.67 9.18 16.44
CA SER A 241 4.96 7.90 16.50
C SER A 241 3.87 7.76 15.44
N ASN A 242 3.63 8.82 14.64
CA ASN A 242 2.55 8.84 13.66
C ASN A 242 3.06 8.39 12.29
N GLY A 243 2.48 7.31 11.79
CA GLY A 243 2.56 6.87 10.40
C GLY A 243 1.32 7.29 9.60
N PHE A 244 1.02 6.55 8.53
CA PHE A 244 -0.14 6.78 7.68
C PHE A 244 -1.45 6.71 8.47
N ASN A 245 -1.69 5.62 9.20
CA ASN A 245 -2.97 5.35 9.86
C ASN A 245 -3.26 6.36 10.99
N GLU A 246 -2.27 6.75 11.78
CA GLU A 246 -2.42 7.73 12.85
C GLU A 246 -2.75 9.11 12.28
N ASN A 247 -2.08 9.53 11.19
CA ASN A 247 -2.35 10.81 10.54
C ASN A 247 -3.71 10.82 9.83
N LEU A 248 -4.12 9.70 9.21
CA LEU A 248 -5.47 9.54 8.66
C LEU A 248 -6.53 9.77 9.75
N ALA A 249 -6.38 9.09 10.88
CA ALA A 249 -7.31 9.23 12.00
C ALA A 249 -7.35 10.68 12.54
N LEU A 250 -6.21 11.34 12.69
CA LEU A 250 -6.13 12.74 13.11
C LEU A 250 -6.84 13.68 12.12
N PHE A 251 -6.63 13.46 10.82
CA PHE A 251 -7.27 14.28 9.79
C PHE A 251 -8.79 14.08 9.75
N GLN A 252 -9.26 12.83 9.78
CA GLN A 252 -10.68 12.48 9.83
C GLN A 252 -11.39 13.06 11.07
N GLN A 253 -10.70 13.15 12.19
CA GLN A 253 -11.19 13.78 13.42
C GLN A 253 -11.12 15.32 13.39
N GLY A 254 -10.67 15.93 12.30
CA GLY A 254 -10.54 17.37 12.14
C GLY A 254 -9.38 18.01 12.89
N LYS A 255 -8.40 17.21 13.33
CA LYS A 255 -7.26 17.67 14.14
C LYS A 255 -6.05 18.15 13.33
N CYS A 256 -6.10 18.04 12.00
CA CYS A 256 -5.07 18.52 11.09
C CYS A 256 -5.67 19.55 10.11
N GLY A 257 -4.99 20.68 9.94
CA GLY A 257 -5.33 21.67 8.91
C GLY A 257 -4.94 21.21 7.51
N MET A 258 -3.78 20.55 7.42
CA MET A 258 -3.29 19.88 6.20
C MET A 258 -2.71 18.52 6.54
N TRP A 259 -2.70 17.65 5.53
CA TRP A 259 -1.98 16.38 5.53
C TRP A 259 -1.40 16.15 4.13
N ILE A 260 -0.10 15.89 4.05
CA ILE A 260 0.57 15.57 2.77
C ILE A 260 0.93 14.10 2.81
N ASP A 261 0.25 13.32 1.98
CA ASP A 261 0.38 11.87 1.97
C ASP A 261 -0.20 11.25 0.69
N ALA A 262 -0.34 9.94 0.69
CA ALA A 262 -0.80 9.11 -0.41
C ALA A 262 -2.19 9.50 -0.95
N THR A 263 -2.32 9.50 -2.27
CA THR A 263 -3.58 9.85 -2.96
C THR A 263 -4.74 8.91 -2.62
N VAL A 264 -4.47 7.66 -2.22
CA VAL A 264 -5.51 6.70 -1.78
C VAL A 264 -6.28 7.20 -0.55
N ALA A 265 -5.69 8.08 0.26
CA ALA A 265 -6.36 8.66 1.42
C ALA A 265 -7.60 9.48 1.05
N ALA A 266 -7.74 9.94 -0.20
CA ALA A 266 -8.89 10.73 -0.65
C ALA A 266 -10.22 10.05 -0.34
N SER A 267 -10.35 8.76 -0.63
CA SER A 267 -11.58 8.00 -0.40
C SER A 267 -11.96 7.87 1.08
N PHE A 268 -10.97 7.92 1.98
CA PHE A 268 -11.19 7.83 3.42
C PHE A 268 -11.50 9.19 4.06
N VAL A 269 -10.78 10.25 3.67
CA VAL A 269 -10.99 11.57 4.27
C VAL A 269 -12.29 12.24 3.80
N THR A 270 -12.83 11.83 2.64
CA THR A 270 -14.09 12.30 2.10
C THR A 270 -15.30 11.40 2.40
N ASN A 271 -15.07 10.25 3.08
CA ASN A 271 -16.15 9.36 3.47
C ASN A 271 -16.89 9.92 4.71
N PRO A 272 -18.17 10.33 4.61
CA PRO A 272 -18.89 10.89 5.74
C PRO A 272 -19.21 9.89 6.86
N LYS A 273 -19.00 8.58 6.62
CA LYS A 273 -19.13 7.55 7.67
C LYS A 273 -17.93 7.52 8.60
N ASP A 274 -16.74 7.90 8.11
CA ASP A 274 -15.48 7.76 8.82
C ASP A 274 -14.84 9.11 9.16
N SER A 275 -15.18 10.17 8.41
CA SER A 275 -14.57 11.49 8.53
C SER A 275 -15.58 12.55 9.00
N THR A 276 -15.30 13.20 10.11
CA THR A 276 -16.10 14.33 10.63
C THR A 276 -15.94 15.61 9.80
N VAL A 277 -15.03 15.62 8.85
CA VAL A 277 -14.66 16.77 8.01
C VAL A 277 -14.80 16.50 6.52
N ALA A 278 -15.50 15.42 6.14
CA ALA A 278 -15.60 14.95 4.76
C ALA A 278 -16.02 16.02 3.74
N ASP A 279 -16.93 16.90 4.10
CA ASP A 279 -17.44 18.02 3.27
C ASP A 279 -16.50 19.22 3.20
N LYS A 280 -15.47 19.26 4.04
CA LYS A 280 -14.52 20.38 4.19
C LYS A 280 -13.15 20.12 3.55
N VAL A 281 -12.95 18.94 2.96
CA VAL A 281 -11.66 18.55 2.38
C VAL A 281 -11.50 19.18 1.00
N GLY A 282 -10.29 19.72 0.76
CA GLY A 282 -9.80 20.11 -0.55
C GLY A 282 -8.49 19.38 -0.86
N PHE A 283 -8.13 19.37 -2.13
CA PHE A 283 -6.93 18.70 -2.64
C PHE A 283 -6.09 19.65 -3.47
N ALA A 284 -4.78 19.52 -3.38
CA ALA A 284 -3.82 20.25 -4.20
C ALA A 284 -2.63 19.34 -4.54
N LEU A 285 -1.87 19.72 -5.56
CA LEU A 285 -0.66 18.98 -5.94
C LEU A 285 0.36 18.99 -4.79
N ALA A 286 1.23 17.98 -4.77
CA ALA A 286 2.37 17.96 -3.85
C ALA A 286 3.24 19.22 -4.02
N PRO A 287 3.79 19.79 -2.93
CA PRO A 287 4.50 21.07 -3.00
C PRO A 287 5.83 20.97 -3.74
N ASP A 288 6.29 22.10 -4.29
CA ASP A 288 7.66 22.29 -4.81
C ASP A 288 8.40 23.42 -4.08
N THR A 289 9.66 23.62 -4.46
CA THR A 289 10.51 24.71 -3.93
C THR A 289 10.76 25.81 -4.97
N GLY A 290 10.01 25.81 -6.09
CA GLY A 290 10.27 26.69 -7.23
C GLY A 290 11.28 26.12 -8.24
N LEU A 291 11.78 24.90 -8.03
CA LEU A 291 12.67 24.19 -8.96
C LEU A 291 11.91 23.44 -10.07
N GLY A 292 10.58 23.52 -10.09
CA GLY A 292 9.74 22.76 -11.03
C GLY A 292 9.71 21.26 -10.73
N LYS A 293 10.15 20.86 -9.54
CA LYS A 293 10.13 19.48 -9.06
C LYS A 293 9.22 19.39 -7.85
N ARG A 294 8.24 18.47 -7.91
CA ARG A 294 7.30 18.25 -6.81
C ARG A 294 7.69 17.06 -5.98
N GLY A 295 7.27 17.07 -4.71
CA GLY A 295 7.47 15.98 -3.78
C GLY A 295 6.52 14.80 -4.04
N ASN A 296 6.52 14.28 -5.27
CA ASN A 296 5.71 13.14 -5.65
C ASN A 296 6.46 11.83 -5.49
N TRP A 297 5.70 10.77 -5.22
CA TRP A 297 6.15 9.39 -5.42
C TRP A 297 5.25 8.68 -6.43
N LEU A 298 5.70 7.53 -6.92
CA LEU A 298 4.89 6.52 -7.56
C LEU A 298 5.05 5.25 -6.72
N TRP A 299 3.97 4.78 -6.17
CA TRP A 299 3.93 3.57 -5.37
C TRP A 299 2.79 2.66 -5.82
N ALA A 300 3.00 1.37 -5.74
CA ALA A 300 1.94 0.38 -5.84
C ALA A 300 2.16 -0.69 -4.77
N TRP A 301 1.10 -1.06 -4.08
CA TRP A 301 1.03 -2.32 -3.38
C TRP A 301 0.63 -3.40 -4.37
N ASN A 302 1.36 -4.49 -4.39
CA ASN A 302 1.22 -5.54 -5.39
C ASN A 302 1.06 -6.88 -4.70
N LEU A 303 0.34 -7.78 -5.36
CA LEU A 303 0.15 -9.15 -4.91
C LEU A 303 1.08 -10.07 -5.70
N ALA A 304 1.86 -10.88 -5.00
CA ALA A 304 2.85 -11.78 -5.60
C ALA A 304 2.77 -13.17 -4.97
N VAL A 305 3.21 -14.18 -5.70
CA VAL A 305 3.31 -15.56 -5.23
C VAL A 305 4.76 -15.90 -4.92
N PRO A 306 5.12 -16.20 -3.65
CA PRO A 306 6.47 -16.63 -3.31
C PRO A 306 6.77 -18.02 -3.89
N ALA A 307 8.01 -18.24 -4.33
CA ALA A 307 8.44 -19.53 -4.90
C ALA A 307 8.37 -20.72 -3.91
N GLY A 308 8.22 -20.44 -2.62
CA GLY A 308 8.01 -21.45 -1.57
C GLY A 308 6.58 -21.97 -1.47
N SER A 309 5.57 -21.27 -2.05
CA SER A 309 4.18 -21.69 -2.01
C SER A 309 3.97 -22.99 -2.81
N GLN A 310 3.16 -23.88 -2.23
CA GLN A 310 2.72 -25.13 -2.89
C GLN A 310 1.33 -24.99 -3.53
N LYS A 311 0.74 -23.77 -3.49
CA LYS A 311 -0.64 -23.46 -3.90
C LYS A 311 -0.68 -22.38 -4.99
N ALA A 312 0.31 -22.40 -5.91
CA ALA A 312 0.51 -21.36 -6.91
C ALA A 312 -0.73 -21.11 -7.78
N ASP A 313 -1.46 -22.15 -8.18
CA ASP A 313 -2.66 -22.01 -9.02
C ASP A 313 -3.80 -21.31 -8.27
N ALA A 314 -4.06 -21.71 -7.03
CA ALA A 314 -5.08 -21.05 -6.20
C ALA A 314 -4.68 -19.60 -5.86
N ALA A 315 -3.39 -19.35 -5.59
CA ALA A 315 -2.86 -18.03 -5.35
C ALA A 315 -3.03 -17.10 -6.57
N GLN A 316 -2.73 -17.58 -7.77
CA GLN A 316 -2.91 -16.79 -9.01
C GLN A 316 -4.38 -16.53 -9.31
N LYS A 317 -5.31 -17.46 -9.02
CA LYS A 317 -6.75 -17.21 -9.12
C LYS A 317 -7.20 -16.09 -8.19
N PHE A 318 -6.70 -16.09 -6.95
CA PHE A 318 -6.98 -15.00 -6.00
C PHE A 318 -6.45 -13.66 -6.50
N ILE A 319 -5.20 -13.62 -6.95
CA ILE A 319 -4.57 -12.40 -7.50
C ILE A 319 -5.36 -11.89 -8.70
N ALA A 320 -5.73 -12.77 -9.65
CA ALA A 320 -6.52 -12.38 -10.81
C ALA A 320 -7.86 -11.75 -10.43
N TRP A 321 -8.55 -12.29 -9.43
CA TRP A 321 -9.78 -11.69 -8.90
C TRP A 321 -9.54 -10.34 -8.23
N ALA A 322 -8.58 -10.27 -7.29
CA ALA A 322 -8.32 -9.08 -6.46
C ALA A 322 -7.73 -7.88 -7.25
N THR A 323 -7.25 -8.12 -8.46
CA THR A 323 -6.66 -7.09 -9.34
C THR A 323 -7.39 -6.96 -10.68
N SER A 324 -8.59 -7.54 -10.78
CA SER A 324 -9.43 -7.49 -11.98
C SER A 324 -10.14 -6.13 -12.13
N LYS A 325 -10.62 -5.85 -13.34
CA LYS A 325 -11.51 -4.70 -13.61
C LYS A 325 -12.82 -4.77 -12.82
N ASP A 326 -13.35 -5.97 -12.60
CA ASP A 326 -14.60 -6.19 -11.87
C ASP A 326 -14.44 -5.85 -10.38
N TYR A 327 -13.31 -6.22 -9.78
CA TYR A 327 -12.98 -5.85 -8.40
C TYR A 327 -12.87 -4.34 -8.24
#